data_4ec8a7329ce3b6cad0e78c327e825df4
#
_entry.id   4ec8a7329ce3b6cad0e78c327e825df4
#
_cell.length_a   1.000
_cell.length_b   1.000
_cell.length_c   1.000
_cell.angle_alpha   90.00
_cell.angle_beta   90.00
_cell.angle_gamma   90.00
#
_symmetry.space_group_name_H-M   'P 1'
#
loop_
_entity.id
_entity.type
_entity.pdbx_description
1 polymer ?
#
loop_
_entity_poly.entity_id
_entity_poly.type
_entity_poly.pdbx_seq_one_letter_code
_entity_poly.pdbx_strand_id
1 'polypeptide(L)'
;MREEVQNYYGQQLHSSDDLQTNACCDQEPPAYLKPLLAKLHDEVVMRYYGCGLVAPQHLKGMRILDLGSGSGRDVYLLSALVGEQGEVVGVDMTDEQLEVARRHQDYHRDVFGYAKSNVRFLKGYIEELDQLDLQEGYFDIVISNCVINLSTDKPKVIRDVKRLLKPGGEFFFSDVYADRRVPQPLLNDPVLYGECLAGALYWNDFINLAKQNGFADPRLVESRRLTIETPDIEARPGQHRFY
;
A
#
# COMPACT_ATOMS: atom_id res chain seq x y z
N MET A 1 -0.90 -5.40 -18.53
CA MET A 1 -1.15 -5.47 -17.07
C MET A 1 -0.63 -4.24 -16.32
N ARG A 2 0.70 -3.95 -16.22
CA ARG A 2 1.20 -2.73 -15.52
C ARG A 2 0.60 -1.42 -16.05
N GLU A 3 0.62 -1.22 -17.36
CA GLU A 3 0.05 -0.02 -18.00
C GLU A 3 -1.47 0.09 -17.77
N GLU A 4 -2.17 -1.03 -17.72
CA GLU A 4 -3.62 -1.05 -17.43
C GLU A 4 -3.89 -0.63 -15.98
N VAL A 5 -3.11 -1.12 -15.01
CA VAL A 5 -3.21 -0.71 -13.60
C VAL A 5 -2.85 0.79 -13.46
N GLN A 6 -1.78 1.24 -14.11
CA GLN A 6 -1.38 2.65 -14.10
C GLN A 6 -2.47 3.56 -14.67
N ASN A 7 -3.09 3.18 -15.80
CA ASN A 7 -4.21 3.91 -16.39
C ASN A 7 -5.44 3.90 -15.48
N TYR A 8 -5.73 2.78 -14.82
CA TYR A 8 -6.86 2.66 -13.92
C TYR A 8 -6.75 3.66 -12.77
N TYR A 9 -5.64 3.66 -12.04
CA TYR A 9 -5.43 4.55 -10.89
C TYR A 9 -5.05 6.00 -11.25
N GLY A 10 -4.49 6.23 -12.43
CA GLY A 10 -4.05 7.56 -12.89
C GLY A 10 -5.14 8.35 -13.63
N GLN A 11 -5.90 7.68 -14.49
CA GLN A 11 -6.80 8.34 -15.43
C GLN A 11 -8.28 8.02 -15.27
N GLN A 12 -8.63 6.83 -14.73
CA GLN A 12 -10.01 6.41 -14.59
C GLN A 12 -10.59 6.76 -13.22
N LEU A 13 -9.80 6.62 -12.14
CA LEU A 13 -10.24 6.96 -10.80
C LEU A 13 -9.94 8.44 -10.47
N HIS A 14 -10.97 9.17 -10.08
CA HIS A 14 -10.87 10.55 -9.60
C HIS A 14 -11.05 10.67 -8.09
N SER A 15 -11.76 9.71 -7.50
CA SER A 15 -11.98 9.59 -6.05
C SER A 15 -12.16 8.12 -5.65
N SER A 16 -12.12 7.85 -4.35
CA SER A 16 -12.41 6.51 -3.82
C SER A 16 -13.82 6.00 -4.15
N ASP A 17 -14.76 6.90 -4.45
CA ASP A 17 -16.14 6.54 -4.83
C ASP A 17 -16.25 5.89 -6.22
N ASP A 18 -15.19 5.99 -7.04
CA ASP A 18 -15.14 5.40 -8.39
C ASP A 18 -14.73 3.92 -8.38
N LEU A 19 -14.35 3.36 -7.22
CA LEU A 19 -14.01 1.93 -7.08
C LEU A 19 -15.23 1.05 -7.33
N GLN A 20 -15.03 -0.07 -8.03
CA GLN A 20 -16.11 -0.97 -8.43
C GLN A 20 -16.44 -2.03 -7.38
N THR A 21 -15.57 -2.21 -6.39
CA THR A 21 -15.79 -3.11 -5.25
C THR A 21 -15.59 -2.39 -3.93
N ASN A 22 -16.16 -2.94 -2.86
CA ASN A 22 -15.92 -2.51 -1.49
C ASN A 22 -14.69 -3.20 -0.84
N ALA A 23 -13.81 -3.79 -1.61
CA ALA A 23 -12.59 -4.41 -1.10
C ALA A 23 -11.68 -3.40 -0.40
N CYS A 24 -11.71 -2.15 -0.87
CA CYS A 24 -10.94 -1.02 -0.34
C CYS A 24 -11.83 -0.09 0.51
N CYS A 25 -11.23 0.61 1.47
CA CYS A 25 -11.78 1.81 2.14
C CYS A 25 -12.84 1.63 3.25
N ASP A 26 -13.15 0.43 3.73
CA ASP A 26 -14.29 0.20 4.63
C ASP A 26 -13.97 0.12 6.14
N GLN A 27 -12.78 0.53 6.58
CA GLN A 27 -12.41 0.51 8.00
C GLN A 27 -12.42 1.91 8.63
N GLU A 28 -13.16 2.03 9.74
CA GLU A 28 -13.08 3.22 10.58
C GLU A 28 -11.68 3.28 11.26
N PRO A 29 -10.92 4.37 11.06
CA PRO A 29 -9.60 4.48 11.66
C PRO A 29 -9.66 4.50 13.18
N PRO A 30 -8.66 3.94 13.88
CA PRO A 30 -8.56 4.00 15.32
C PRO A 30 -8.72 5.43 15.86
N ALA A 31 -9.41 5.59 17.00
CA ALA A 31 -9.75 6.90 17.55
C ALA A 31 -8.53 7.82 17.77
N TYR A 32 -7.37 7.24 18.11
CA TYR A 32 -6.14 8.02 18.33
C TYR A 32 -5.52 8.58 17.04
N LEU A 33 -5.85 8.04 15.87
CA LEU A 33 -5.39 8.53 14.56
C LEU A 33 -6.33 9.56 13.93
N LYS A 34 -7.60 9.62 14.33
CA LYS A 34 -8.58 10.57 13.77
C LYS A 34 -8.10 12.03 13.82
N PRO A 35 -7.49 12.53 14.92
CA PRO A 35 -6.98 13.91 14.97
C PRO A 35 -5.80 14.16 14.02
N LEU A 36 -5.01 13.14 13.68
CA LEU A 36 -3.93 13.26 12.70
C LEU A 36 -4.47 13.21 11.28
N LEU A 37 -5.38 12.29 11.00
CA LEU A 37 -6.05 12.21 9.70
C LEU A 37 -6.81 13.49 9.35
N ALA A 38 -7.45 14.13 10.34
CA ALA A 38 -8.13 15.41 10.16
C ALA A 38 -7.20 16.59 9.82
N LYS A 39 -5.88 16.42 9.94
CA LYS A 39 -4.88 17.43 9.52
C LYS A 39 -4.40 17.22 8.09
N LEU A 40 -4.73 16.10 7.48
CA LEU A 40 -4.33 15.84 6.10
C LEU A 40 -5.16 16.69 5.14
N HIS A 41 -4.54 17.09 4.04
CA HIS A 41 -5.22 17.88 3.01
C HIS A 41 -6.31 17.05 2.32
N ASP A 42 -7.49 17.65 2.10
CA ASP A 42 -8.68 16.97 1.56
C ASP A 42 -8.40 16.29 0.21
N GLU A 43 -7.64 16.94 -0.70
CA GLU A 43 -7.28 16.36 -2.01
C GLU A 43 -6.48 15.07 -1.87
N VAL A 44 -5.61 14.99 -0.85
CA VAL A 44 -4.82 13.78 -0.54
C VAL A 44 -5.71 12.67 -0.01
N VAL A 45 -6.67 13.01 0.86
CA VAL A 45 -7.60 12.04 1.45
C VAL A 45 -8.59 11.50 0.43
N MET A 46 -9.15 12.34 -0.44
CA MET A 46 -10.13 11.93 -1.47
C MET A 46 -9.57 10.93 -2.49
N ARG A 47 -8.27 10.92 -2.72
CA ARG A 47 -7.60 10.01 -3.68
C ARG A 47 -6.94 8.81 -3.01
N TYR A 48 -7.53 8.34 -1.92
CA TYR A 48 -7.05 7.17 -1.20
C TYR A 48 -7.78 5.90 -1.67
N TYR A 49 -7.01 4.88 -2.04
CA TYR A 49 -7.52 3.61 -2.58
C TYR A 49 -7.05 2.37 -1.79
N GLY A 50 -6.53 2.56 -0.59
CA GLY A 50 -6.05 1.46 0.25
C GLY A 50 -7.18 0.66 0.92
N CYS A 51 -6.94 -0.62 1.18
CA CYS A 51 -7.91 -1.53 1.80
C CYS A 51 -7.80 -1.62 3.34
N GLY A 52 -7.00 -0.78 3.95
CA GLY A 52 -6.83 -0.74 5.41
C GLY A 52 -6.01 0.45 5.85
N LEU A 53 -5.61 0.43 7.09
CA LEU A 53 -4.70 1.42 7.66
C LEU A 53 -3.46 0.71 8.22
N VAL A 54 -2.33 0.90 7.54
CA VAL A 54 -1.05 0.32 7.96
C VAL A 54 -0.28 1.35 8.79
N ALA A 55 -0.56 1.41 10.09
CA ALA A 55 0.09 2.31 11.02
C ALA A 55 0.63 1.54 12.24
N PRO A 56 1.84 0.98 12.19
CA PRO A 56 2.48 0.33 13.32
C PRO A 56 2.63 1.26 14.53
N GLN A 57 2.85 0.70 15.71
CA GLN A 57 3.11 1.47 16.92
C GLN A 57 4.59 1.84 17.07
N HIS A 58 4.88 2.83 17.94
CA HIS A 58 6.24 3.23 18.32
C HIS A 58 7.13 3.73 17.16
N LEU A 59 6.58 4.55 16.28
CA LEU A 59 7.23 5.00 15.05
C LEU A 59 8.20 6.20 15.22
N LYS A 60 8.25 6.83 16.41
CA LYS A 60 9.02 8.08 16.60
C LYS A 60 10.50 7.94 16.17
N GLY A 61 10.92 8.80 15.25
CA GLY A 61 12.29 8.83 14.71
C GLY A 61 12.62 7.74 13.70
N MET A 62 11.65 6.88 13.32
CA MET A 62 11.88 5.80 12.36
C MET A 62 11.93 6.30 10.93
N ARG A 63 12.60 5.51 10.08
CA ARG A 63 12.66 5.67 8.62
C ARG A 63 11.78 4.64 7.99
N ILE A 64 10.76 5.09 7.25
CA ILE A 64 9.73 4.24 6.68
C ILE A 64 9.72 4.37 5.17
N LEU A 65 9.57 3.25 4.47
CA LEU A 65 9.30 3.18 3.03
C LEU A 65 7.86 2.73 2.82
N ASP A 66 7.10 3.48 2.03
CA ASP A 66 5.74 3.15 1.61
C ASP A 66 5.72 2.75 0.14
N LEU A 67 5.28 1.53 -0.14
CA LEU A 67 5.19 0.98 -1.49
C LEU A 67 3.76 1.17 -2.04
N GLY A 68 3.65 1.90 -3.15
CA GLY A 68 2.39 2.31 -3.74
C GLY A 68 1.73 3.42 -2.93
N SER A 69 2.49 4.49 -2.71
CA SER A 69 2.10 5.59 -1.83
C SER A 69 0.92 6.44 -2.33
N GLY A 70 0.54 6.30 -3.60
CA GLY A 70 -0.55 7.05 -4.22
C GLY A 70 -0.41 8.57 -4.00
N SER A 71 -1.50 9.21 -3.62
CA SER A 71 -1.56 10.64 -3.29
C SER A 71 -0.85 11.02 -1.98
N GLY A 72 -0.26 10.04 -1.27
CA GLY A 72 0.55 10.26 -0.07
C GLY A 72 -0.22 10.28 1.25
N ARG A 73 -1.47 9.81 1.30
CA ARG A 73 -2.28 9.81 2.54
C ARG A 73 -1.57 9.08 3.68
N ASP A 74 -1.10 7.86 3.44
CA ASP A 74 -0.42 7.07 4.47
C ASP A 74 0.99 7.61 4.76
N VAL A 75 1.70 8.12 3.75
CA VAL A 75 3.00 8.81 3.91
C VAL A 75 2.89 10.01 4.86
N TYR A 76 1.88 10.86 4.70
CA TYR A 76 1.69 12.03 5.57
C TYR A 76 1.22 11.67 6.97
N LEU A 77 0.34 10.66 7.11
CA LEU A 77 -0.01 10.13 8.42
C LEU A 77 1.23 9.61 9.15
N LEU A 78 2.04 8.81 8.47
CA LEU A 78 3.29 8.28 9.02
C LEU A 78 4.31 9.39 9.32
N SER A 79 4.40 10.41 8.47
CA SER A 79 5.21 11.61 8.74
C SER A 79 4.87 12.25 10.09
N ALA A 80 3.57 12.40 10.38
CA ALA A 80 3.13 12.92 11.68
C ALA A 80 3.48 11.99 12.85
N LEU A 81 3.47 10.67 12.64
CA LEU A 81 3.77 9.66 13.66
C LEU A 81 5.27 9.50 13.93
N VAL A 82 6.10 9.54 12.90
CA VAL A 82 7.56 9.45 13.07
C VAL A 82 8.15 10.75 13.64
N GLY A 83 7.47 11.86 13.46
CA GLY A 83 7.92 13.18 13.91
C GLY A 83 9.05 13.76 13.05
N GLU A 84 9.47 14.99 13.33
CA GLU A 84 10.42 15.75 12.53
C GLU A 84 11.78 15.04 12.32
N GLN A 85 12.20 14.20 13.25
CA GLN A 85 13.48 13.47 13.19
C GLN A 85 13.42 12.14 12.44
N GLY A 86 12.19 11.67 12.12
CA GLY A 86 11.99 10.51 11.27
C GLY A 86 11.97 10.88 9.79
N GLU A 87 11.85 9.88 8.93
CA GLU A 87 11.74 10.06 7.48
C GLU A 87 10.70 9.09 6.90
N VAL A 88 9.91 9.56 5.94
CA VAL A 88 9.01 8.68 5.19
C VAL A 88 9.27 8.86 3.70
N VAL A 89 9.54 7.76 3.01
CA VAL A 89 9.73 7.74 1.56
C VAL A 89 8.56 7.01 0.93
N GLY A 90 7.82 7.66 0.02
CA GLY A 90 6.76 7.04 -0.77
C GLY A 90 7.26 6.71 -2.17
N VAL A 91 6.93 5.51 -2.66
CA VAL A 91 7.18 5.09 -4.05
C VAL A 91 5.85 4.83 -4.72
N ASP A 92 5.63 5.44 -5.89
CA ASP A 92 4.46 5.15 -6.73
C ASP A 92 4.82 5.23 -8.22
N MET A 93 4.09 4.48 -9.06
CA MET A 93 4.30 4.48 -10.50
C MET A 93 3.51 5.55 -11.24
N THR A 94 2.51 6.18 -10.58
CA THR A 94 1.48 7.02 -11.18
C THR A 94 1.85 8.50 -11.01
N ASP A 95 2.10 9.19 -12.11
CA ASP A 95 2.48 10.63 -12.08
C ASP A 95 1.39 11.50 -11.47
N GLU A 96 0.14 11.27 -11.81
CA GLU A 96 -1.01 12.03 -11.34
C GLU A 96 -1.18 11.94 -9.81
N GLN A 97 -0.90 10.78 -9.24
CA GLN A 97 -0.93 10.57 -7.78
C GLN A 97 0.25 11.28 -7.11
N LEU A 98 1.45 11.10 -7.65
CA LEU A 98 2.66 11.73 -7.12
C LEU A 98 2.64 13.25 -7.25
N GLU A 99 1.98 13.80 -8.26
CA GLU A 99 1.79 15.24 -8.40
C GLU A 99 0.96 15.80 -7.25
N VAL A 100 -0.16 15.15 -6.90
CA VAL A 100 -0.97 15.51 -5.74
C VAL A 100 -0.15 15.39 -4.45
N ALA A 101 0.54 14.26 -4.27
CA ALA A 101 1.39 14.05 -3.10
C ALA A 101 2.41 15.18 -2.94
N ARG A 102 3.19 15.50 -3.97
CA ARG A 102 4.24 16.53 -3.94
C ARG A 102 3.70 17.94 -3.74
N ARG A 103 2.54 18.26 -4.32
CA ARG A 103 1.88 19.58 -4.21
C ARG A 103 1.61 19.97 -2.77
N HIS A 104 1.29 19.03 -1.91
CA HIS A 104 0.90 19.28 -0.52
C HIS A 104 2.01 19.04 0.51
N GLN A 105 3.28 18.90 0.09
CA GLN A 105 4.41 18.71 1.01
C GLN A 105 4.59 19.88 1.98
N ASP A 106 4.57 21.11 1.47
CA ASP A 106 4.73 22.31 2.30
C ASP A 106 3.55 22.49 3.25
N TYR A 107 2.32 22.23 2.79
CA TYR A 107 1.15 22.24 3.65
C TYR A 107 1.32 21.32 4.88
N HIS A 108 1.71 20.06 4.65
CA HIS A 108 1.85 19.09 5.75
C HIS A 108 3.04 19.42 6.65
N ARG A 109 4.16 19.89 6.09
CA ARG A 109 5.28 20.42 6.90
C ARG A 109 4.79 21.49 7.88
N ASP A 110 4.02 22.46 7.39
CA ASP A 110 3.58 23.61 8.18
C ASP A 110 2.53 23.20 9.22
N VAL A 111 1.57 22.36 8.85
CA VAL A 111 0.54 21.85 9.77
C VAL A 111 1.13 20.97 10.89
N PHE A 112 2.20 20.23 10.61
CA PHE A 112 2.90 19.45 11.62
C PHE A 112 3.93 20.26 12.42
N GLY A 113 4.23 21.48 12.01
CA GLY A 113 5.16 22.38 12.69
C GLY A 113 6.62 22.02 12.49
N TYR A 114 6.98 21.43 11.34
CA TYR A 114 8.34 21.00 11.03
C TYR A 114 9.13 22.13 10.36
N ALA A 115 10.43 22.23 10.66
CA ALA A 115 11.33 23.20 10.04
C ALA A 115 11.55 22.88 8.53
N LYS A 116 11.53 21.59 8.19
CA LYS A 116 11.55 21.10 6.80
C LYS A 116 10.71 19.83 6.66
N SER A 117 10.25 19.57 5.43
CA SER A 117 9.53 18.33 5.14
C SER A 117 10.42 17.11 5.43
N ASN A 118 9.86 16.11 6.09
CA ASN A 118 10.49 14.81 6.36
C ASN A 118 9.98 13.70 5.44
N VAL A 119 9.29 14.07 4.34
CA VAL A 119 8.82 13.12 3.35
C VAL A 119 9.49 13.32 2.00
N ARG A 120 9.63 12.22 1.24
CA ARG A 120 10.17 12.20 -0.11
C ARG A 120 9.32 11.27 -0.97
N PHE A 121 8.99 11.69 -2.20
CA PHE A 121 8.23 10.89 -3.15
C PHE A 121 9.07 10.55 -4.38
N LEU A 122 9.18 9.26 -4.67
CA LEU A 122 9.92 8.72 -5.81
C LEU A 122 8.95 8.10 -6.81
N LYS A 123 9.18 8.37 -8.10
CA LYS A 123 8.48 7.67 -9.17
C LYS A 123 9.20 6.37 -9.47
N GLY A 124 8.47 5.27 -9.44
CA GLY A 124 9.00 3.95 -9.80
C GLY A 124 8.02 2.83 -9.58
N TYR A 125 8.37 1.68 -10.12
CA TYR A 125 7.62 0.45 -9.93
C TYR A 125 8.13 -0.30 -8.69
N ILE A 126 7.23 -0.89 -7.93
CA ILE A 126 7.60 -1.67 -6.73
C ILE A 126 8.42 -2.92 -7.07
N GLU A 127 8.37 -3.40 -8.31
CA GLU A 127 9.22 -4.47 -8.83
C GLU A 127 10.62 -4.01 -9.26
N GLU A 128 10.89 -2.71 -9.24
CA GLU A 128 12.12 -2.11 -9.76
C GLU A 128 12.77 -1.18 -8.72
N LEU A 129 12.63 -1.52 -7.42
CA LEU A 129 13.19 -0.72 -6.31
C LEU A 129 14.72 -0.64 -6.35
N ASP A 130 15.37 -1.57 -7.03
CA ASP A 130 16.81 -1.57 -7.28
C ASP A 130 17.27 -0.49 -8.28
N GLN A 131 16.34 0.10 -9.03
CA GLN A 131 16.61 1.21 -9.95
C GLN A 131 16.43 2.60 -9.31
N LEU A 132 15.91 2.64 -8.09
CA LEU A 132 15.62 3.87 -7.37
C LEU A 132 16.78 4.25 -6.43
N ASP A 133 16.87 5.55 -6.11
CA ASP A 133 17.80 6.06 -5.10
C ASP A 133 17.35 5.68 -3.68
N LEU A 134 17.44 4.37 -3.39
CA LEU A 134 17.09 3.75 -2.12
C LEU A 134 18.31 2.98 -1.57
N GLN A 135 18.75 3.34 -0.37
CA GLN A 135 19.89 2.72 0.28
C GLN A 135 19.50 1.36 0.89
N GLU A 136 20.34 0.35 0.69
CA GLU A 136 20.19 -0.97 1.34
C GLU A 136 20.35 -0.88 2.86
N GLY A 137 19.57 -1.67 3.58
CA GLY A 137 19.61 -1.73 5.04
C GLY A 137 19.31 -0.39 5.72
N TYR A 138 18.51 0.48 5.09
CA TYR A 138 18.27 1.83 5.56
C TYR A 138 16.98 2.00 6.36
N PHE A 139 15.92 1.30 5.97
CA PHE A 139 14.60 1.48 6.55
C PHE A 139 14.39 0.62 7.79
N ASP A 140 13.78 1.20 8.81
CA ASP A 140 13.33 0.48 9.99
C ASP A 140 12.07 -0.33 9.69
N ILE A 141 11.20 0.26 8.87
CA ILE A 141 9.92 -0.32 8.47
C ILE A 141 9.70 -0.09 6.96
N VAL A 142 9.16 -1.11 6.30
CA VAL A 142 8.53 -0.96 4.99
C VAL A 142 7.05 -1.22 5.17
N ILE A 143 6.21 -0.40 4.52
CA ILE A 143 4.76 -0.63 4.49
C ILE A 143 4.27 -0.80 3.05
N SER A 144 3.09 -1.42 2.90
CA SER A 144 2.35 -1.47 1.65
C SER A 144 0.85 -1.63 1.94
N ASN A 145 0.01 -0.96 1.15
CA ASN A 145 -1.43 -0.98 1.35
C ASN A 145 -2.16 -1.24 0.02
N CYS A 146 -2.64 -2.47 -0.19
CA CYS A 146 -3.35 -2.93 -1.40
C CYS A 146 -2.56 -2.78 -2.72
N VAL A 147 -1.25 -3.03 -2.72
CA VAL A 147 -0.41 -2.81 -3.91
C VAL A 147 0.34 -4.07 -4.34
N ILE A 148 0.71 -4.95 -3.40
CA ILE A 148 1.51 -6.14 -3.72
C ILE A 148 0.74 -7.06 -4.68
N ASN A 149 -0.58 -7.18 -4.52
CA ASN A 149 -1.41 -8.00 -5.39
C ASN A 149 -1.43 -7.51 -6.84
N LEU A 150 -1.19 -6.22 -7.07
CA LEU A 150 -1.09 -5.63 -8.41
C LEU A 150 0.27 -5.89 -9.08
N SER A 151 1.26 -6.35 -8.31
CA SER A 151 2.58 -6.67 -8.85
C SER A 151 2.57 -7.94 -9.69
N THR A 152 3.29 -7.89 -10.80
CA THR A 152 3.52 -9.03 -11.69
C THR A 152 4.70 -9.89 -11.24
N ASP A 153 5.55 -9.40 -10.33
CA ASP A 153 6.71 -10.12 -9.77
C ASP A 153 6.80 -9.94 -8.24
N LYS A 154 5.82 -10.52 -7.54
CA LYS A 154 5.76 -10.49 -6.07
C LYS A 154 7.03 -11.04 -5.40
N PRO A 155 7.67 -12.12 -5.89
CA PRO A 155 8.94 -12.60 -5.35
C PRO A 155 10.04 -11.53 -5.36
N LYS A 156 10.15 -10.74 -6.45
CA LYS A 156 11.14 -9.67 -6.53
C LYS A 156 10.82 -8.54 -5.54
N VAL A 157 9.54 -8.15 -5.42
CA VAL A 157 9.11 -7.14 -4.44
C VAL A 157 9.52 -7.56 -3.02
N ILE A 158 9.17 -8.77 -2.59
CA ILE A 158 9.48 -9.26 -1.24
C ILE A 158 11.00 -9.33 -1.00
N ARG A 159 11.77 -9.75 -1.99
CA ARG A 159 13.25 -9.78 -1.92
C ARG A 159 13.85 -8.38 -1.80
N ASP A 160 13.37 -7.41 -2.59
CA ASP A 160 13.84 -6.03 -2.53
C ASP A 160 13.44 -5.34 -1.23
N VAL A 161 12.24 -5.59 -0.71
CA VAL A 161 11.84 -5.14 0.63
C VAL A 161 12.83 -5.64 1.69
N LYS A 162 13.18 -6.94 1.65
CA LYS A 162 14.14 -7.51 2.59
C LYS A 162 15.52 -6.87 2.50
N ARG A 163 15.97 -6.54 1.29
CA ARG A 163 17.26 -5.87 1.03
C ARG A 163 17.29 -4.43 1.58
N LEU A 164 16.18 -3.71 1.49
CA LEU A 164 16.06 -2.31 1.93
C LEU A 164 15.90 -2.18 3.45
N LEU A 165 15.36 -3.20 4.11
CA LEU A 165 15.19 -3.22 5.56
C LEU A 165 16.52 -3.39 6.29
N LYS A 166 16.68 -2.68 7.40
CA LYS A 166 17.74 -2.93 8.39
C LYS A 166 17.66 -4.36 8.93
N PRO A 167 18.75 -4.91 9.47
CA PRO A 167 18.67 -6.10 10.32
C PRO A 167 17.66 -5.87 11.47
N GLY A 168 16.67 -6.75 11.60
CA GLY A 168 15.57 -6.60 12.56
C GLY A 168 14.46 -5.63 12.15
N GLY A 169 14.56 -5.00 10.98
CA GLY A 169 13.47 -4.20 10.41
C GLY A 169 12.26 -5.04 10.02
N GLU A 170 11.08 -4.41 9.99
CA GLU A 170 9.79 -5.09 9.82
C GLU A 170 9.08 -4.65 8.55
N PHE A 171 8.33 -5.59 7.96
CA PHE A 171 7.47 -5.35 6.82
C PHE A 171 6.01 -5.48 7.25
N PHE A 172 5.27 -4.36 7.22
CA PHE A 172 3.84 -4.30 7.50
C PHE A 172 3.07 -4.04 6.22
N PHE A 173 2.00 -4.78 6.01
CA PHE A 173 1.16 -4.54 4.83
C PHE A 173 -0.28 -5.00 5.08
N SER A 174 -1.19 -4.41 4.32
CA SER A 174 -2.58 -4.82 4.17
C SER A 174 -2.83 -5.15 2.71
N ASP A 175 -3.36 -6.33 2.43
CA ASP A 175 -3.69 -6.74 1.07
C ASP A 175 -4.73 -7.86 1.09
N VAL A 176 -5.34 -8.13 -0.06
CA VAL A 176 -6.35 -9.18 -0.20
C VAL A 176 -5.68 -10.55 -0.32
N TYR A 177 -6.17 -11.54 0.43
CA TYR A 177 -5.76 -12.93 0.33
C TYR A 177 -6.93 -13.86 0.01
N ALA A 178 -6.66 -14.95 -0.69
CA ALA A 178 -7.64 -15.97 -1.02
C ALA A 178 -7.52 -17.20 -0.12
N ASP A 179 -8.64 -17.91 0.14
CA ASP A 179 -8.67 -19.16 0.91
C ASP A 179 -8.03 -20.35 0.14
N ARG A 180 -7.76 -20.16 -1.13
CA ARG A 180 -7.12 -21.12 -2.04
C ARG A 180 -6.52 -20.39 -3.23
N ARG A 181 -5.73 -21.07 -4.07
CA ARG A 181 -5.13 -20.47 -5.28
C ARG A 181 -6.20 -20.04 -6.25
N VAL A 182 -6.12 -18.79 -6.71
CA VAL A 182 -7.03 -18.22 -7.72
C VAL A 182 -6.78 -18.93 -9.05
N PRO A 183 -7.83 -19.45 -9.72
CA PRO A 183 -7.69 -20.13 -10.99
C PRO A 183 -7.22 -19.21 -12.11
N GLN A 184 -6.45 -19.79 -13.05
CA GLN A 184 -5.89 -19.05 -14.18
C GLN A 184 -6.89 -18.20 -14.98
N PRO A 185 -8.13 -18.65 -15.26
CA PRO A 185 -9.10 -17.80 -15.96
C PRO A 185 -9.45 -16.51 -15.23
N LEU A 186 -9.45 -16.51 -13.90
CA LEU A 186 -9.75 -15.31 -13.10
C LEU A 186 -8.57 -14.34 -13.02
N LEU A 187 -7.33 -14.85 -13.17
CA LEU A 187 -6.12 -14.01 -13.17
C LEU A 187 -6.07 -13.04 -14.35
N ASN A 188 -6.82 -13.33 -15.42
CA ASN A 188 -6.85 -12.52 -16.63
C ASN A 188 -8.06 -11.57 -16.68
N ASP A 189 -8.91 -11.54 -15.65
CA ASP A 189 -10.01 -10.59 -15.56
C ASP A 189 -9.48 -9.20 -15.14
N PRO A 190 -9.56 -8.18 -16.00
CA PRO A 190 -8.94 -6.88 -15.72
C PRO A 190 -9.61 -6.14 -14.56
N VAL A 191 -10.90 -6.34 -14.32
CA VAL A 191 -11.62 -5.71 -13.20
C VAL A 191 -11.18 -6.37 -11.90
N LEU A 192 -11.22 -7.70 -11.82
CA LEU A 192 -10.77 -8.44 -10.64
C LEU A 192 -9.29 -8.17 -10.33
N TYR A 193 -8.47 -7.92 -11.35
CA TYR A 193 -7.07 -7.60 -11.18
C TYR A 193 -6.89 -6.18 -10.62
N GLY A 194 -7.53 -5.17 -11.22
CA GLY A 194 -7.48 -3.79 -10.75
C GLY A 194 -8.02 -3.62 -9.32
N GLU A 195 -8.97 -4.45 -8.92
CA GLU A 195 -9.57 -4.48 -7.57
C GLU A 195 -8.84 -5.43 -6.59
N CYS A 196 -7.58 -5.79 -6.87
CA CYS A 196 -6.71 -6.65 -6.05
C CYS A 196 -7.18 -8.10 -5.84
N LEU A 197 -8.31 -8.53 -6.42
CA LEU A 197 -8.89 -9.86 -6.22
C LEU A 197 -8.17 -10.93 -7.06
N ALA A 198 -7.96 -10.67 -8.35
CA ALA A 198 -7.28 -11.64 -9.22
C ALA A 198 -5.82 -11.88 -8.83
N GLY A 199 -5.13 -10.84 -8.37
CA GLY A 199 -3.75 -10.95 -7.90
C GLY A 199 -3.59 -11.51 -6.49
N ALA A 200 -4.69 -11.78 -5.78
CA ALA A 200 -4.66 -12.28 -4.41
C ALA A 200 -3.95 -13.64 -4.31
N LEU A 201 -2.96 -13.71 -3.43
CA LEU A 201 -2.26 -14.98 -3.17
C LEU A 201 -3.09 -15.84 -2.20
N TYR A 202 -2.96 -17.16 -2.36
CA TYR A 202 -3.32 -18.09 -1.30
C TYR A 202 -2.40 -17.83 -0.09
N TRP A 203 -2.96 -17.70 1.11
CA TRP A 203 -2.22 -17.30 2.30
C TRP A 203 -0.96 -18.15 2.57
N ASN A 204 -1.04 -19.48 2.41
CA ASN A 204 0.12 -20.33 2.62
C ASN A 204 1.22 -20.13 1.56
N ASP A 205 0.84 -19.78 0.33
CA ASP A 205 1.82 -19.47 -0.72
C ASP A 205 2.58 -18.18 -0.37
N PHE A 206 1.89 -17.17 0.18
CA PHE A 206 2.54 -15.96 0.70
C PHE A 206 3.49 -16.25 1.85
N ILE A 207 3.07 -17.03 2.87
CA ILE A 207 3.94 -17.39 3.99
C ILE A 207 5.23 -18.06 3.51
N ASN A 208 5.10 -18.99 2.56
CA ASN A 208 6.26 -19.68 1.98
C ASN A 208 7.16 -18.72 1.20
N LEU A 209 6.56 -17.83 0.39
CA LEU A 209 7.28 -16.82 -0.35
C LEU A 209 8.08 -15.88 0.57
N ALA A 210 7.46 -15.39 1.64
CA ALA A 210 8.11 -14.53 2.62
C ALA A 210 9.30 -15.24 3.31
N LYS A 211 9.10 -16.48 3.75
CA LYS A 211 10.17 -17.29 4.37
C LYS A 211 11.33 -17.57 3.42
N GLN A 212 11.05 -17.91 2.17
CA GLN A 212 12.07 -18.14 1.12
C GLN A 212 12.91 -16.88 0.84
N ASN A 213 12.35 -15.69 1.09
CA ASN A 213 13.04 -14.41 0.94
C ASN A 213 13.60 -13.85 2.26
N GLY A 214 13.71 -14.66 3.31
CA GLY A 214 14.42 -14.34 4.54
C GLY A 214 13.61 -13.60 5.61
N PHE A 215 12.27 -13.62 5.52
CA PHE A 215 11.39 -13.21 6.60
C PHE A 215 11.14 -14.39 7.55
N ALA A 216 11.51 -14.26 8.80
CA ALA A 216 11.50 -15.38 9.74
C ALA A 216 10.08 -15.77 10.20
N ASP A 217 9.21 -14.79 10.37
CA ASP A 217 7.94 -14.98 11.09
C ASP A 217 6.81 -14.13 10.50
N PRO A 218 6.25 -14.50 9.33
CA PRO A 218 5.04 -13.86 8.80
C PRO A 218 3.87 -14.10 9.76
N ARG A 219 3.25 -13.01 10.24
CA ARG A 219 2.14 -13.04 11.20
C ARG A 219 0.91 -12.40 10.62
N LEU A 220 -0.22 -13.06 10.78
CA LEU A 220 -1.53 -12.45 10.56
C LEU A 220 -1.88 -11.63 11.81
N VAL A 221 -1.99 -10.31 11.65
CA VAL A 221 -2.36 -9.38 12.74
C VAL A 221 -3.87 -9.22 12.81
N GLU A 222 -4.49 -9.02 11.65
CA GLU A 222 -5.93 -8.84 11.52
C GLU A 222 -6.40 -9.42 10.20
N SER A 223 -7.62 -9.95 10.15
CA SER A 223 -8.26 -10.34 8.91
C SER A 223 -9.77 -10.16 9.00
N ARG A 224 -10.37 -9.82 7.88
CA ARG A 224 -11.83 -9.80 7.70
C ARG A 224 -12.18 -10.51 6.40
N ARG A 225 -13.34 -11.16 6.39
CA ARG A 225 -13.87 -11.70 5.14
C ARG A 225 -14.41 -10.55 4.28
N LEU A 226 -13.98 -10.53 3.02
CA LEU A 226 -14.54 -9.59 2.04
C LEU A 226 -15.88 -10.14 1.52
N THR A 227 -16.87 -9.27 1.49
CA THR A 227 -18.17 -9.51 0.82
C THR A 227 -18.20 -8.58 -0.39
N ILE A 228 -18.23 -9.14 -1.59
CA ILE A 228 -18.30 -8.35 -2.82
C ILE A 228 -19.78 -7.98 -3.04
N GLU A 229 -20.11 -6.69 -2.94
CA GLU A 229 -21.48 -6.21 -3.02
C GLU A 229 -22.00 -6.03 -4.45
N THR A 230 -21.11 -6.10 -5.45
CA THR A 230 -21.46 -5.97 -6.86
C THR A 230 -21.80 -7.35 -7.42
N PRO A 231 -23.09 -7.68 -7.72
CA PRO A 231 -23.52 -9.04 -8.07
C PRO A 231 -22.79 -9.63 -9.28
N ASP A 232 -22.53 -8.82 -10.30
CA ASP A 232 -21.84 -9.28 -11.52
C ASP A 232 -20.36 -9.61 -11.25
N ILE A 233 -19.75 -8.96 -10.25
CA ILE A 233 -18.37 -9.23 -9.83
C ILE A 233 -18.35 -10.36 -8.81
N GLU A 234 -19.30 -10.42 -7.88
CA GLU A 234 -19.42 -11.50 -6.88
C GLU A 234 -19.51 -12.89 -7.53
N ALA A 235 -20.21 -12.99 -8.64
CA ALA A 235 -20.39 -14.25 -9.36
C ALA A 235 -19.12 -14.75 -10.07
N ARG A 236 -18.17 -13.86 -10.41
CA ARG A 236 -16.96 -14.20 -11.18
C ARG A 236 -15.97 -15.08 -10.40
N PRO A 237 -15.62 -14.80 -9.13
CA PRO A 237 -14.73 -15.65 -8.35
C PRO A 237 -15.30 -17.02 -7.97
N GLY A 238 -16.60 -17.23 -8.17
CA GLY A 238 -17.26 -18.49 -7.84
C GLY A 238 -17.25 -18.77 -6.33
N GLN A 239 -16.67 -19.92 -5.92
CA GLN A 239 -16.60 -20.33 -4.51
C GLN A 239 -15.38 -19.79 -3.74
N HIS A 240 -14.55 -18.92 -4.35
CA HIS A 240 -13.39 -18.36 -3.65
C HIS A 240 -13.82 -17.37 -2.57
N ARG A 241 -13.14 -17.43 -1.45
CA ARG A 241 -13.30 -16.48 -0.36
C ARG A 241 -12.04 -15.62 -0.26
N PHE A 242 -12.26 -14.31 -0.15
CA PHE A 242 -11.20 -13.32 0.01
C PHE A 242 -11.25 -12.74 1.43
N TYR A 243 -10.09 -12.35 1.92
CA TYR A 243 -9.88 -11.81 3.26
C TYR A 243 -8.95 -10.62 3.22
#